data_1c8f344d9cc28dc1dbde40c579bfdbce
#
_entry.id   1c8f344d9cc28dc1dbde40c579bfdbce
#
_cell.length_a   1.000
_cell.length_b   1.000
_cell.length_c   1.000
_cell.angle_alpha   90.00
_cell.angle_beta   90.00
_cell.angle_gamma   90.00
#
_symmetry.space_group_name_H-M   'P 1'
#
loop_
_entity.id
_entity.type
_entity.pdbx_description
1 polymer ?
#
loop_
_entity_poly.entity_id
_entity_poly.type
_entity_poly.pdbx_seq_one_letter_code
_entity_poly.pdbx_strand_id
1 'polypeptide(L)'
;MTISVGDTVTGRAVVVDVEKMKTMAALLEDPNPIHWDTRAVAALGLGDAPVNQGPLNMGYIQTMLAEWAGGRDRIHEFRARFLGNVFGGQTVRAGAVVTGVRDEPDGRLLECDVWLDVDGADRAMSGTAVVIMDN
;
A
#
# COMPACT_ATOMS: atom_id res chain seq x y z
N MET A 1 -24.83 -1.62 7.26
CA MET A 1 -24.54 -1.73 5.83
C MET A 1 -23.91 -3.09 5.55
N THR A 2 -24.42 -3.83 4.59
CA THR A 2 -23.95 -5.18 4.29
C THR A 2 -22.88 -5.13 3.22
N ILE A 3 -21.71 -5.70 3.49
CA ILE A 3 -20.61 -5.80 2.53
C ILE A 3 -20.79 -7.09 1.74
N SER A 4 -20.63 -6.99 0.43
CA SER A 4 -20.83 -8.08 -0.52
C SER A 4 -19.62 -8.26 -1.42
N VAL A 5 -19.46 -9.48 -1.96
CA VAL A 5 -18.48 -9.73 -3.03
C VAL A 5 -18.69 -8.75 -4.17
N GLY A 6 -17.62 -8.15 -4.64
CA GLY A 6 -17.62 -7.12 -5.67
C GLY A 6 -17.61 -5.69 -5.15
N ASP A 7 -17.86 -5.49 -3.87
CA ASP A 7 -17.76 -4.16 -3.27
C ASP A 7 -16.31 -3.68 -3.31
N THR A 8 -16.12 -2.40 -3.58
CA THR A 8 -14.79 -1.79 -3.70
C THR A 8 -14.56 -0.75 -2.61
N VAL A 9 -13.31 -0.62 -2.23
CA VAL A 9 -12.83 0.43 -1.32
C VAL A 9 -11.71 1.17 -2.02
N THR A 10 -11.75 2.50 -1.94
CA THR A 10 -10.69 3.34 -2.47
C THR A 10 -10.16 4.23 -1.35
N GLY A 11 -8.86 4.19 -1.17
CA GLY A 11 -8.19 5.03 -0.20
C GLY A 11 -8.05 6.48 -0.66
N ARG A 12 -7.57 7.31 0.22
CA ARG A 12 -7.26 8.70 -0.10
C ARG A 12 -6.05 8.78 -1.02
N ALA A 13 -6.00 9.78 -1.87
CA ALA A 13 -4.80 10.12 -2.63
C ALA A 13 -3.72 10.62 -1.68
N VAL A 14 -2.52 10.09 -1.82
CA VAL A 14 -1.36 10.47 -0.99
C VAL A 14 -0.22 10.87 -1.90
N VAL A 15 0.34 12.06 -1.65
CA VAL A 15 1.59 12.48 -2.32
C VAL A 15 2.76 11.84 -1.60
N VAL A 16 3.62 11.16 -2.35
CA VAL A 16 4.79 10.47 -1.79
C VAL A 16 5.81 11.50 -1.30
N ASP A 17 6.10 11.49 0.00
CA ASP A 17 6.93 12.48 0.68
C ASP A 17 8.37 11.98 0.78
N VAL A 18 9.28 12.72 0.17
CA VAL A 18 10.72 12.43 0.17
C VAL A 18 11.30 12.42 1.60
N GLU A 19 10.81 13.28 2.48
CA GLU A 19 11.31 13.32 3.87
C GLU A 19 10.94 12.06 4.65
N LYS A 20 9.79 11.46 4.36
CA LYS A 20 9.43 10.16 4.96
C LYS A 20 10.39 9.05 4.52
N MET A 21 10.90 9.10 3.31
CA MET A 21 11.87 8.11 2.83
C MET A 21 13.17 8.18 3.64
N LYS A 22 13.65 9.37 3.97
CA LYS A 22 14.85 9.55 4.78
C LYS A 22 14.64 8.98 6.19
N THR A 23 13.50 9.27 6.80
CA THR A 23 13.14 8.74 8.11
C THR A 23 13.04 7.21 8.07
N MET A 24 12.39 6.67 7.05
CA MET A 24 12.24 5.22 6.90
C MET A 24 13.59 4.54 6.67
N ALA A 25 14.49 5.15 5.89
CA ALA A 25 15.84 4.62 5.69
C ALA A 25 16.58 4.47 7.03
N ALA A 26 16.45 5.45 7.92
CA ALA A 26 17.05 5.38 9.24
C ALA A 26 16.41 4.28 10.11
N LEU A 27 15.09 4.17 10.09
CA LEU A 27 14.35 3.17 10.88
C LEU A 27 14.63 1.75 10.43
N LEU A 28 14.76 1.52 9.12
CA LEU A 28 15.03 0.20 8.54
C LEU A 28 16.52 -0.12 8.49
N GLU A 29 17.38 0.84 8.83
CA GLU A 29 18.83 0.73 8.63
C GLU A 29 19.17 0.32 7.19
N ASP A 30 18.42 0.88 6.23
CA ASP A 30 18.56 0.58 4.80
C ASP A 30 19.61 1.51 4.18
N PRO A 31 20.78 0.99 3.77
CA PRO A 31 21.84 1.84 3.22
C PRO A 31 21.65 2.19 1.75
N ASN A 32 20.61 1.71 1.09
CA ASN A 32 20.44 1.90 -0.34
C ASN A 32 20.20 3.38 -0.67
N PRO A 33 21.13 4.04 -1.40
CA PRO A 33 21.05 5.48 -1.63
C PRO A 33 19.92 5.91 -2.57
N ILE A 34 19.27 5.00 -3.27
CA ILE A 34 18.15 5.36 -4.16
C ILE A 34 16.97 5.99 -3.40
N HIS A 35 16.91 5.82 -2.09
CA HIS A 35 15.83 6.36 -1.27
C HIS A 35 16.08 7.81 -0.82
N TRP A 36 17.27 8.39 -1.08
CA TRP A 36 17.56 9.79 -0.69
C TRP A 36 18.53 10.53 -1.64
N ASP A 37 19.33 9.82 -2.43
CA ASP A 37 20.34 10.44 -3.31
C ASP A 37 19.89 10.38 -4.76
N THR A 38 19.49 11.53 -5.29
CA THR A 38 19.01 11.64 -6.68
C THR A 38 20.11 11.31 -7.69
N ARG A 39 21.38 11.49 -7.35
CA ARG A 39 22.51 11.12 -8.22
C ARG A 39 22.62 9.61 -8.35
N ALA A 40 22.37 8.87 -7.26
CA ALA A 40 22.36 7.41 -7.28
C ALA A 40 21.20 6.89 -8.14
N VAL A 41 20.02 7.52 -8.03
CA VAL A 41 18.84 7.19 -8.85
C VAL A 41 19.16 7.41 -10.34
N ALA A 42 19.73 8.55 -10.68
CA ALA A 42 20.10 8.89 -12.06
C ALA A 42 21.16 7.93 -12.61
N ALA A 43 22.15 7.56 -11.80
CA ALA A 43 23.20 6.63 -12.20
C ALA A 43 22.67 5.24 -12.58
N LEU A 44 21.54 4.82 -12.00
CA LEU A 44 20.87 3.57 -12.34
C LEU A 44 19.86 3.70 -13.47
N GLY A 45 19.71 4.89 -14.06
CA GLY A 45 18.75 5.12 -15.13
C GLY A 45 17.29 5.13 -14.67
N LEU A 46 17.04 5.37 -13.37
CA LEU A 46 15.71 5.35 -12.79
C LEU A 46 15.00 6.70 -12.81
N GLY A 47 15.69 7.78 -13.23
CA GLY A 47 15.12 9.12 -13.28
C GLY A 47 15.83 10.08 -12.32
N ASP A 48 15.11 11.07 -11.81
CA ASP A 48 15.67 12.17 -11.02
C ASP A 48 15.01 12.34 -9.63
N ALA A 49 14.14 11.43 -9.24
CA ALA A 49 13.46 11.47 -7.94
C ALA A 49 13.79 10.22 -7.11
N PRO A 50 13.85 10.34 -5.76
CA PRO A 50 14.09 9.20 -4.90
C PRO A 50 13.01 8.13 -5.05
N VAL A 51 13.43 6.87 -4.92
CA VAL A 51 12.53 5.70 -4.98
C VAL A 51 11.96 5.43 -3.60
N ASN A 52 10.65 5.30 -3.50
CA ASN A 52 9.97 4.99 -2.24
C ASN A 52 10.29 3.55 -1.80
N GLN A 53 10.51 3.37 -0.51
CA GLN A 53 10.75 2.03 0.04
C GLN A 53 9.51 1.14 -0.11
N GLY A 54 9.74 -0.16 -0.33
CA GLY A 54 8.68 -1.16 -0.40
C GLY A 54 7.77 -1.16 0.84
N PRO A 55 8.30 -1.14 2.07
CA PRO A 55 7.46 -1.06 3.27
C PRO A 55 6.55 0.16 3.32
N LEU A 56 6.97 1.32 2.80
CA LEU A 56 6.10 2.49 2.72
C LEU A 56 4.96 2.25 1.72
N ASN A 57 5.25 1.65 0.58
CA ASN A 57 4.22 1.30 -0.41
C ASN A 57 3.19 0.33 0.17
N MET A 58 3.65 -0.69 0.90
CA MET A 58 2.76 -1.61 1.62
C MET A 58 1.92 -0.86 2.66
N GLY A 59 2.51 0.11 3.34
CA GLY A 59 1.86 0.91 4.36
C GLY A 59 0.65 1.70 3.85
N TYR A 60 0.68 2.19 2.61
CA TYR A 60 -0.47 2.88 2.02
C TYR A 60 -1.68 1.96 1.90
N ILE A 61 -1.47 0.71 1.46
CA ILE A 61 -2.55 -0.27 1.36
C ILE A 61 -3.04 -0.66 2.76
N GLN A 62 -2.13 -0.94 3.68
CA GLN A 62 -2.48 -1.35 5.03
C GLN A 62 -3.23 -0.25 5.79
N THR A 63 -2.86 1.02 5.58
CA THR A 63 -3.57 2.16 6.18
C THR A 63 -5.01 2.23 5.68
N MET A 64 -5.22 2.07 4.39
CA MET A 64 -6.56 2.03 3.80
C MET A 64 -7.40 0.89 4.39
N LEU A 65 -6.82 -0.31 4.49
CA LEU A 65 -7.50 -1.49 5.07
C LEU A 65 -7.83 -1.25 6.54
N ALA A 66 -6.91 -0.68 7.32
CA ALA A 66 -7.12 -0.41 8.73
C ALA A 66 -8.22 0.63 8.95
N GLU A 67 -8.24 1.69 8.17
CA GLU A 67 -9.30 2.71 8.24
C GLU A 67 -10.67 2.10 7.89
N TRP A 68 -10.72 1.23 6.89
CA TRP A 68 -11.95 0.58 6.47
C TRP A 68 -12.45 -0.45 7.50
N ALA A 69 -11.54 -1.28 8.03
CA ALA A 69 -11.90 -2.37 8.95
C ALA A 69 -12.05 -1.93 10.41
N GLY A 70 -11.54 -0.76 10.76
CA GLY A 70 -11.63 -0.22 12.12
C GLY A 70 -10.39 -0.41 12.98
N GLY A 71 -9.27 -0.80 12.40
CA GLY A 71 -8.00 -0.93 13.12
C GLY A 71 -7.02 -1.86 12.43
N ARG A 72 -5.74 -1.74 12.77
CA ARG A 72 -4.67 -2.59 12.23
C ARG A 72 -4.80 -4.03 12.68
N ASP A 73 -5.29 -4.25 13.87
CA ASP A 73 -5.56 -5.57 14.43
C ASP A 73 -6.66 -6.34 13.68
N ARG A 74 -7.39 -5.65 12.81
CA ARG A 74 -8.41 -6.23 11.94
C ARG A 74 -7.83 -6.82 10.65
N ILE A 75 -6.56 -6.58 10.35
CA ILE A 75 -5.89 -7.15 9.18
C ILE A 75 -5.28 -8.48 9.61
N HIS A 76 -5.86 -9.59 9.14
CA HIS A 76 -5.42 -10.95 9.50
C HIS A 76 -4.33 -11.47 8.57
N GLU A 77 -4.41 -11.17 7.28
CA GLU A 77 -3.41 -11.56 6.29
C GLU A 77 -3.21 -10.42 5.30
N PHE A 78 -1.98 -10.29 4.86
CA PHE A 78 -1.61 -9.34 3.81
C PHE A 78 -0.47 -9.94 2.99
N ARG A 79 -0.67 -10.03 1.68
CA ARG A 79 0.34 -10.48 0.73
C ARG A 79 0.36 -9.51 -0.43
N ALA A 80 1.54 -9.07 -0.81
CA ALA A 80 1.68 -8.11 -1.91
C ALA A 80 2.87 -8.44 -2.79
N ARG A 81 2.71 -8.09 -4.06
CA ARG A 81 3.75 -8.18 -5.06
C ARG A 81 4.08 -6.76 -5.52
N PHE A 82 5.37 -6.45 -5.58
CA PHE A 82 5.86 -5.20 -6.13
C PHE A 82 5.92 -5.32 -7.66
N LEU A 83 5.22 -4.46 -8.36
CA LEU A 83 5.15 -4.45 -9.83
C LEU A 83 6.03 -3.37 -10.45
N GLY A 84 6.32 -2.31 -9.70
CA GLY A 84 7.12 -1.20 -10.15
C GLY A 84 7.51 -0.25 -9.03
N ASN A 85 8.36 0.70 -9.34
CA ASN A 85 8.83 1.70 -8.39
C ASN A 85 7.80 2.82 -8.22
N VAL A 86 7.78 3.39 -7.03
CA VAL A 86 7.07 4.63 -6.72
C VAL A 86 8.11 5.68 -6.38
N PHE A 87 7.98 6.86 -6.95
CA PHE A 87 8.97 7.94 -6.81
C PHE A 87 8.42 9.09 -5.97
N GLY A 88 9.33 9.80 -5.31
CA GLY A 88 9.00 11.01 -4.58
C GLY A 88 8.24 12.02 -5.44
N GLY A 89 7.20 12.61 -4.90
CA GLY A 89 6.33 13.56 -5.59
C GLY A 89 5.18 12.95 -6.37
N GLN A 90 5.19 11.64 -6.63
CA GLN A 90 4.05 10.98 -7.27
C GLN A 90 2.87 10.88 -6.30
N THR A 91 1.67 10.81 -6.85
CA THR A 91 0.45 10.59 -6.07
C THR A 91 0.04 9.13 -6.20
N VAL A 92 -0.21 8.50 -5.08
CA VAL A 92 -0.62 7.09 -5.01
C VAL A 92 -2.01 6.97 -4.37
N ARG A 93 -2.69 5.89 -4.71
CA ARG A 93 -4.01 5.57 -4.15
C ARG A 93 -4.15 4.07 -4.01
N ALA A 94 -4.42 3.63 -2.78
CA ALA A 94 -4.70 2.23 -2.50
C ALA A 94 -6.15 1.89 -2.82
N GLY A 95 -6.40 0.66 -3.17
CA GLY A 95 -7.75 0.16 -3.39
C GLY A 95 -7.87 -1.31 -3.04
N ALA A 96 -9.11 -1.76 -2.88
CA ALA A 96 -9.45 -3.14 -2.64
C ALA A 96 -10.80 -3.50 -3.26
N VAL A 97 -10.96 -4.77 -3.60
CA VAL A 97 -12.25 -5.34 -3.98
C VAL A 97 -12.49 -6.61 -3.16
N VAL A 98 -13.70 -6.74 -2.63
CA VAL A 98 -14.09 -7.92 -1.85
C VAL A 98 -14.28 -9.10 -2.80
N THR A 99 -13.56 -10.19 -2.57
CA THR A 99 -13.64 -11.41 -3.37
C THR A 99 -14.33 -12.56 -2.64
N GLY A 100 -14.41 -12.50 -1.31
CA GLY A 100 -15.11 -13.50 -0.50
C GLY A 100 -15.58 -12.90 0.80
N VAL A 101 -16.69 -13.43 1.30
CA VAL A 101 -17.28 -13.03 2.59
C VAL A 101 -17.63 -14.29 3.36
N ARG A 102 -17.22 -14.36 4.62
CA ARG A 102 -17.51 -15.48 5.48
C ARG A 102 -17.88 -14.99 6.87
N ASP A 103 -19.00 -15.47 7.41
CA ASP A 103 -19.38 -15.15 8.77
C ASP A 103 -18.56 -16.00 9.74
N GLU A 104 -18.02 -15.36 10.76
CA GLU A 104 -17.23 -15.96 11.83
C GLU A 104 -17.83 -15.55 13.18
N PRO A 105 -17.54 -16.29 14.28
CA PRO A 105 -18.04 -15.91 15.59
C PRO A 105 -17.67 -14.49 16.02
N ASP A 106 -16.49 -14.01 15.61
CA ASP A 106 -15.95 -12.71 15.99
C ASP A 106 -16.31 -11.59 15.02
N GLY A 107 -17.03 -11.88 13.93
CA GLY A 107 -17.37 -10.88 12.92
C GLY A 107 -17.47 -11.48 11.54
N ARG A 108 -17.33 -10.62 10.53
CA ARG A 108 -17.31 -11.02 9.12
C ARG A 108 -15.90 -10.99 8.59
N LEU A 109 -15.44 -12.12 8.09
CA LEU A 109 -14.13 -12.23 7.46
C LEU A 109 -14.29 -11.92 5.97
N LEU A 110 -13.51 -10.96 5.50
CA LEU A 110 -13.52 -10.50 4.12
C LEU A 110 -12.20 -10.84 3.44
N GLU A 111 -12.28 -11.58 2.34
CA GLU A 111 -11.15 -11.79 1.45
C GLU A 111 -11.18 -10.69 0.40
N CYS A 112 -10.02 -10.10 0.10
CA CYS A 112 -9.92 -8.98 -0.82
C CYS A 112 -8.73 -9.12 -1.76
N ASP A 113 -8.90 -8.65 -3.00
CA ASP A 113 -7.77 -8.24 -3.82
C ASP A 113 -7.44 -6.79 -3.48
N VAL A 114 -6.16 -6.47 -3.41
CA VAL A 114 -5.67 -5.13 -3.05
C VAL A 114 -4.65 -4.64 -4.08
N TRP A 115 -4.51 -3.34 -4.19
CA TRP A 115 -3.57 -2.73 -5.12
C TRP A 115 -3.14 -1.35 -4.66
N LEU A 116 -2.04 -0.87 -5.27
CA LEU A 116 -1.59 0.52 -5.16
C LEU A 116 -1.43 1.07 -6.58
N ASP A 117 -2.23 2.07 -6.90
CA ASP A 117 -2.18 2.77 -8.18
C ASP A 117 -1.37 4.07 -8.03
N VAL A 118 -0.67 4.42 -9.10
CA VAL A 118 0.11 5.66 -9.20
C VAL A 118 -0.53 6.52 -10.28
N ASP A 119 -0.86 7.77 -9.97
CA ASP A 119 -1.45 8.68 -10.94
C ASP A 119 -0.48 8.87 -12.13
N GLY A 120 -1.00 8.69 -13.33
CA GLY A 120 -0.22 8.85 -14.56
C GLY A 120 0.81 7.76 -14.84
N ALA A 121 0.78 6.64 -14.12
CA ALA A 121 1.72 5.53 -14.28
C ALA A 121 1.00 4.19 -14.10
N ASP A 122 1.75 3.10 -14.34
CA ASP A 122 1.23 1.75 -14.13
C ASP A 122 1.04 1.45 -12.64
N ARG A 123 0.18 0.50 -12.35
CA ARG A 123 -0.03 -0.01 -11.00
C ARG A 123 1.28 -0.48 -10.38
N ALA A 124 1.57 -0.02 -9.16
CA ALA A 124 2.85 -0.29 -8.49
C ALA A 124 2.84 -1.57 -7.65
N MET A 125 1.69 -1.97 -7.13
CA MET A 125 1.54 -3.18 -6.32
C MET A 125 0.19 -3.84 -6.55
N SER A 126 0.16 -5.16 -6.41
CA SER A 126 -1.07 -5.94 -6.31
C SER A 126 -0.89 -7.05 -5.28
N GLY A 127 -1.99 -7.52 -4.73
CA GLY A 127 -1.94 -8.58 -3.73
C GLY A 127 -3.30 -8.99 -3.23
N THR A 128 -3.28 -9.64 -2.06
CA THR A 128 -4.48 -10.10 -1.38
C THR A 128 -4.43 -9.72 0.09
N ALA A 129 -5.58 -9.59 0.71
CA ALA A 129 -5.69 -9.34 2.13
C ALA A 129 -6.91 -10.07 2.70
N VAL A 130 -6.84 -10.37 3.99
CA VAL A 130 -7.97 -10.85 4.75
C VAL A 130 -8.16 -9.91 5.92
N VAL A 131 -9.35 -9.32 6.02
CA VAL A 131 -9.71 -8.44 7.14
C VAL A 131 -10.94 -8.98 7.84
N ILE A 132 -11.07 -8.64 9.12
CA ILE A 132 -12.28 -8.97 9.89
C ILE A 132 -13.00 -7.69 10.28
N MET A 133 -14.30 -7.67 10.09
CA MET A 133 -15.17 -6.56 10.47
C MET A 133 -16.19 -7.01 11.49
N ASP A 134 -16.62 -6.08 12.34
CA ASP A 134 -17.72 -6.33 13.24
C ASP A 134 -19.03 -6.55 12.46
N ASN A 135 -19.88 -7.38 12.98
CA ASN A 135 -21.21 -7.64 12.42
C ASN A 135 -22.12 -6.40 12.51
#